data_421ee27d21b9dd6da55ec1b1f224a100
#
_entry.id   421ee27d21b9dd6da55ec1b1f224a100
#
_cell.length_a   1.000
_cell.length_b   1.000
_cell.length_c   1.000
_cell.angle_alpha   90.00
_cell.angle_beta   90.00
_cell.angle_gamma   90.00
#
_symmetry.space_group_name_H-M   'P 1'
#
loop_
_entity.id
_entity.type
_entity.pdbx_description
1 polymer ?
#
loop_
_entity_poly.entity_id
_entity_poly.type
_entity_poly.pdbx_seq_one_letter_code
_entity_poly.pdbx_strand_id
1 'polypeptide(L)'
;MIVIFCLNLFDPKILGNIVIQILLTYALNNVLYIVVVASCKRNQIKYRYQPRDNMCCFAWFPRRIWSNSQLRYALVVLNSDISSADRLIKLWNGAKYRVLVDGAANKWFKLTQETKKDIVDPIPNLVTGDFDSICPDVRKFYEQQGSNCKVICTPDQEFTDFTKALQEISKRIPDSEDISEIYAFTEYGGRLDHIFGLFETLFHANKIKNLPPVFLVSGNTIDWLLPAGKNIINLESESVSDAAVSQTLDADNIHCGIIPIGEPCHQIQTSGLKWNLCERQTLAFGSLVSTSNRIIQDIVTIENHKPLVWTMKG
;
A
#
# COMPACT_ATOMS: atom_id res chain seq x y z
N MET A 1 29.09 -4.96 -26.06
CA MET A 1 30.05 -5.70 -25.22
C MET A 1 29.31 -6.03 -23.93
N ILE A 2 28.81 -7.25 -23.84
CA ILE A 2 28.07 -7.73 -22.65
C ILE A 2 29.12 -8.04 -21.59
N VAL A 3 29.12 -7.29 -20.52
CA VAL A 3 30.03 -7.56 -19.39
C VAL A 3 29.26 -8.43 -18.41
N ILE A 4 29.60 -9.72 -18.39
CA ILE A 4 29.21 -10.65 -17.34
C ILE A 4 30.17 -10.38 -16.17
N PHE A 5 29.78 -9.49 -15.26
CA PHE A 5 30.48 -9.30 -14.00
C PHE A 5 29.47 -9.48 -12.86
N CYS A 6 29.85 -10.29 -11.88
CA CYS A 6 29.22 -10.53 -10.58
C CYS A 6 28.30 -11.76 -10.44
N LEU A 7 28.69 -12.92 -10.99
CA LEU A 7 28.15 -14.20 -10.50
C LEU A 7 28.96 -14.83 -9.35
N ASN A 8 30.05 -14.19 -8.92
CA ASN A 8 30.94 -14.75 -7.89
C ASN A 8 30.68 -14.28 -6.45
N LEU A 9 29.55 -13.61 -6.20
CA LEU A 9 29.22 -13.08 -4.85
C LEU A 9 28.10 -13.85 -4.13
N PHE A 10 27.61 -14.96 -4.70
CA PHE A 10 26.56 -15.75 -4.05
C PHE A 10 26.99 -17.19 -3.83
N ASP A 11 26.84 -17.67 -2.59
CA ASP A 11 27.04 -19.06 -2.22
C ASP A 11 26.13 -19.96 -3.08
N PRO A 12 26.67 -20.98 -3.80
CA PRO A 12 25.90 -21.88 -4.65
C PRO A 12 24.77 -22.62 -3.93
N LYS A 13 24.79 -22.73 -2.61
CA LYS A 13 23.73 -23.35 -1.81
C LYS A 13 22.49 -22.50 -1.65
N ILE A 14 22.55 -21.20 -1.98
CA ILE A 14 21.41 -20.28 -1.91
C ILE A 14 20.67 -20.20 -3.26
N LEU A 15 21.29 -20.63 -4.36
CA LEU A 15 20.77 -20.54 -5.73
C LEU A 15 19.66 -21.53 -6.09
N GLY A 16 19.36 -22.50 -5.25
CA GLY A 16 18.41 -23.58 -5.58
C GLY A 16 16.93 -23.17 -5.80
N ASN A 17 16.53 -21.91 -5.56
CA ASN A 17 15.16 -21.44 -5.66
C ASN A 17 15.00 -20.01 -6.18
N ILE A 18 15.99 -19.43 -6.87
CA ILE A 18 15.92 -18.08 -7.41
C ILE A 18 15.82 -18.18 -8.94
N VAL A 19 14.68 -17.79 -9.49
CA VAL A 19 14.56 -17.53 -10.94
C VAL A 19 14.95 -16.07 -11.15
N ILE A 20 16.11 -15.85 -11.78
CA ILE A 20 16.56 -14.50 -12.16
C ILE A 20 15.98 -14.24 -13.56
N GLN A 21 15.00 -13.38 -13.63
CA GLN A 21 14.49 -12.85 -14.89
C GLN A 21 15.11 -11.47 -15.11
N ILE A 22 16.03 -11.37 -16.09
CA ILE A 22 16.59 -10.08 -16.51
C ILE A 22 15.60 -9.46 -17.48
N LEU A 23 14.84 -8.50 -17.01
CA LEU A 23 13.92 -7.72 -17.84
C LEU A 23 14.40 -6.26 -17.88
N LEU A 24 14.74 -5.81 -19.09
CA LEU A 24 14.89 -4.43 -19.54
C LEU A 24 16.16 -3.66 -19.16
N THR A 25 16.97 -3.43 -20.20
CA THR A 25 18.05 -2.46 -20.22
C THR A 25 17.47 -1.13 -20.73
N TYR A 26 17.42 -0.12 -19.89
CA TYR A 26 17.14 1.26 -20.33
C TYR A 26 18.42 2.07 -20.28
N ALA A 27 18.74 2.73 -21.38
CA ALA A 27 19.82 3.71 -21.44
C ALA A 27 19.20 5.12 -21.50
N LEU A 28 19.26 5.86 -20.42
CA LEU A 28 18.98 7.28 -20.37
C LEU A 28 20.27 8.01 -19.96
N ASN A 29 20.69 8.96 -20.78
CA ASN A 29 21.84 9.86 -20.52
C ASN A 29 23.20 9.16 -20.24
N ASN A 30 23.59 8.18 -21.07
CA ASN A 30 24.89 7.49 -20.98
C ASN A 30 25.14 6.71 -19.65
N VAL A 31 24.13 6.44 -18.86
CA VAL A 31 24.21 5.58 -17.67
C VAL A 31 23.44 4.30 -17.93
N LEU A 32 24.14 3.16 -17.88
CA LEU A 32 23.57 1.83 -18.04
C LEU A 32 22.92 1.42 -16.72
N TYR A 33 21.59 1.33 -16.69
CA TYR A 33 20.86 0.82 -15.54
C TYR A 33 20.57 -0.67 -15.73
N ILE A 34 21.07 -1.50 -14.84
CA ILE A 34 20.75 -2.93 -14.79
C ILE A 34 19.74 -3.11 -13.64
N VAL A 35 18.49 -3.41 -13.98
CA VAL A 35 17.50 -3.80 -12.98
C VAL A 35 17.59 -5.32 -12.81
N VAL A 36 18.10 -5.77 -11.68
CA VAL A 36 18.10 -7.19 -11.32
C VAL A 36 16.83 -7.46 -10.51
N VAL A 37 15.87 -8.12 -11.14
CA VAL A 37 14.68 -8.61 -10.44
C VAL A 37 15.02 -9.97 -9.84
N ALA A 38 15.30 -10.02 -8.55
CA ALA A 38 15.41 -11.26 -7.81
C ALA A 38 14.02 -11.64 -7.29
N SER A 39 13.35 -12.57 -7.96
CA SER A 39 12.12 -13.18 -7.43
C SER A 39 12.52 -14.20 -6.38
N CYS A 40 12.47 -13.82 -5.11
CA CYS A 40 12.47 -14.77 -4.02
C CYS A 40 11.05 -15.37 -3.91
N LYS A 41 10.89 -16.64 -3.51
CA LYS A 41 9.61 -17.36 -3.34
C LYS A 41 8.61 -16.73 -2.35
N ARG A 42 8.90 -15.54 -1.82
CA ARG A 42 7.99 -14.65 -1.13
C ARG A 42 7.86 -13.41 -1.99
N ASN A 43 6.72 -13.20 -2.62
CA ASN A 43 6.41 -12.09 -3.55
C ASN A 43 6.48 -10.69 -2.89
N GLN A 44 7.48 -10.43 -2.11
CA GLN A 44 7.91 -9.08 -1.81
C GLN A 44 8.89 -8.68 -2.90
N ILE A 45 8.40 -8.04 -3.93
CA ILE A 45 9.25 -7.32 -4.88
C ILE A 45 9.81 -6.11 -4.12
N LYS A 46 10.70 -6.36 -3.19
CA LYS A 46 11.64 -5.34 -2.72
C LYS A 46 12.69 -5.23 -3.80
N TYR A 47 12.46 -4.36 -4.76
CA TYR A 47 13.51 -3.94 -5.69
C TYR A 47 14.61 -3.29 -4.86
N ARG A 48 15.58 -4.07 -4.45
CA ARG A 48 16.79 -3.55 -3.83
C ARG A 48 17.78 -3.25 -4.96
N TYR A 49 17.66 -2.07 -5.52
CA TYR A 49 18.75 -1.48 -6.30
C TYR A 49 19.83 -1.07 -5.28
N GLN A 50 21.06 -1.54 -5.44
CA GLN A 50 22.22 -0.98 -4.74
C GLN A 50 22.88 0.03 -5.68
N PRO A 51 22.61 1.33 -5.53
CA PRO A 51 23.44 2.35 -6.10
C PRO A 51 24.78 2.38 -5.33
N ARG A 52 25.79 3.03 -5.91
CA ARG A 52 27.12 3.19 -5.29
C ARG A 52 27.10 3.81 -3.88
N ASP A 53 25.95 4.34 -3.42
CA ASP A 53 25.80 5.17 -2.21
C ASP A 53 24.95 4.53 -1.09
N ASN A 54 24.80 3.20 -1.04
CA ASN A 54 24.03 2.49 0.02
C ASN A 54 22.57 2.97 0.24
N MET A 55 21.98 3.72 -0.69
CA MET A 55 20.60 4.20 -0.57
C MET A 55 19.60 3.08 -0.91
N CYS A 56 18.61 2.83 -0.03
CA CYS A 56 17.52 1.90 -0.32
C CYS A 56 16.65 2.45 -1.46
N CYS A 57 16.22 1.58 -2.39
CA CYS A 57 15.33 1.94 -3.47
C CYS A 57 14.01 1.16 -3.35
N PHE A 58 12.89 1.86 -3.52
CA PHE A 58 11.53 1.32 -3.41
C PHE A 58 10.76 1.62 -4.69
N ALA A 59 10.02 0.64 -5.20
CA ALA A 59 9.15 0.82 -6.35
C ALA A 59 7.67 0.64 -5.93
N TRP A 60 6.82 1.54 -6.41
CA TRP A 60 5.42 1.62 -6.08
C TRP A 60 4.58 1.61 -7.36
N PHE A 61 3.49 0.84 -7.35
CA PHE A 61 2.59 0.68 -8.48
C PHE A 61 1.13 0.93 -8.03
N PRO A 62 0.78 2.17 -7.66
CA PRO A 62 -0.48 2.46 -6.96
C PRO A 62 -1.74 2.17 -7.78
N ARG A 63 -1.63 2.02 -9.10
CA ARG A 63 -2.77 1.71 -9.97
C ARG A 63 -3.09 0.23 -10.09
N ARG A 64 -2.23 -0.66 -9.62
CA ARG A 64 -2.45 -2.12 -9.71
C ARG A 64 -3.79 -2.55 -9.11
N ILE A 65 -4.21 -1.94 -8.02
CA ILE A 65 -5.49 -2.26 -7.36
C ILE A 65 -6.70 -2.08 -8.29
N TRP A 66 -6.57 -1.21 -9.29
CA TRP A 66 -7.66 -0.93 -10.23
C TRP A 66 -7.53 -1.68 -11.55
N SER A 67 -6.31 -2.01 -11.99
CA SER A 67 -5.98 -2.51 -13.31
C SER A 67 -5.52 -3.97 -13.35
N ASN A 68 -4.98 -4.52 -12.25
CA ASN A 68 -4.41 -5.87 -12.23
C ASN A 68 -5.35 -6.87 -11.54
N SER A 69 -6.10 -7.66 -12.32
CA SER A 69 -6.99 -8.72 -11.81
C SER A 69 -6.24 -9.87 -11.12
N GLN A 70 -4.92 -9.98 -11.32
CA GLN A 70 -4.07 -11.00 -10.70
C GLN A 70 -3.44 -10.52 -9.39
N LEU A 71 -3.67 -9.26 -9.01
CA LEU A 71 -3.14 -8.70 -7.76
C LEU A 71 -3.68 -9.47 -6.56
N ARG A 72 -2.78 -9.97 -5.72
CA ARG A 72 -3.12 -10.69 -4.50
C ARG A 72 -2.93 -9.74 -3.31
N TYR A 73 -4.01 -9.26 -2.75
CA TYR A 73 -3.97 -8.30 -1.65
C TYR A 73 -4.86 -8.68 -0.49
N ALA A 74 -4.55 -8.13 0.68
CA ALA A 74 -5.44 -8.12 1.83
C ALA A 74 -6.21 -6.80 1.87
N LEU A 75 -7.50 -6.87 2.17
CA LEU A 75 -8.34 -5.71 2.44
C LEU A 75 -8.61 -5.60 3.94
N VAL A 76 -8.34 -4.44 4.51
CA VAL A 76 -8.69 -4.07 5.88
C VAL A 76 -9.77 -3.00 5.82
N VAL A 77 -10.95 -3.26 6.37
CA VAL A 77 -12.02 -2.27 6.45
C VAL A 77 -12.02 -1.66 7.84
N LEU A 78 -11.83 -0.34 7.90
CA LEU A 78 -11.76 0.41 9.15
C LEU A 78 -13.13 0.96 9.55
N ASN A 79 -13.30 1.28 10.84
CA ASN A 79 -14.54 1.81 11.38
C ASN A 79 -14.76 3.29 10.99
N SER A 80 -14.93 3.54 9.70
CA SER A 80 -15.31 4.85 9.13
C SER A 80 -16.64 4.75 8.41
N ASP A 81 -17.21 5.88 8.00
CA ASP A 81 -18.41 5.85 7.16
C ASP A 81 -18.08 5.21 5.79
N ILE A 82 -19.09 4.62 5.16
CA ILE A 82 -18.94 4.02 3.83
C ILE A 82 -19.67 4.91 2.84
N SER A 83 -18.95 5.88 2.28
CA SER A 83 -19.52 6.80 1.28
C SER A 83 -19.61 6.17 -0.12
N SER A 84 -18.80 5.15 -0.39
CA SER A 84 -18.74 4.44 -1.68
C SER A 84 -18.85 2.93 -1.48
N ALA A 85 -20.08 2.44 -1.34
CA ALA A 85 -20.39 1.02 -1.18
C ALA A 85 -19.89 0.19 -2.38
N ASP A 86 -20.10 0.65 -3.61
CA ASP A 86 -19.68 -0.05 -4.82
C ASP A 86 -18.16 -0.24 -4.88
N ARG A 87 -17.41 0.79 -4.47
CA ARG A 87 -15.95 0.71 -4.42
C ARG A 87 -15.48 -0.29 -3.38
N LEU A 88 -16.08 -0.25 -2.18
CA LEU A 88 -15.77 -1.22 -1.13
C LEU A 88 -16.09 -2.64 -1.57
N ILE A 89 -17.24 -2.88 -2.18
CA ILE A 89 -17.65 -4.20 -2.69
C ILE A 89 -16.67 -4.69 -3.77
N LYS A 90 -16.26 -3.82 -4.70
CA LYS A 90 -15.27 -4.16 -5.72
C LYS A 90 -13.95 -4.59 -5.09
N LEU A 91 -13.45 -3.84 -4.11
CA LEU A 91 -12.23 -4.17 -3.37
C LEU A 91 -12.39 -5.46 -2.56
N TRP A 92 -13.54 -5.64 -1.92
CA TRP A 92 -13.84 -6.85 -1.15
C TRP A 92 -13.81 -8.11 -2.01
N ASN A 93 -14.47 -8.07 -3.15
CA ASN A 93 -14.55 -9.22 -4.06
C ASN A 93 -13.19 -9.60 -4.67
N GLY A 94 -12.29 -8.64 -4.87
CA GLY A 94 -10.93 -8.88 -5.37
C GLY A 94 -9.93 -9.34 -4.29
N ALA A 95 -10.22 -9.07 -3.01
CA ALA A 95 -9.30 -9.37 -1.92
C ALA A 95 -9.16 -10.87 -1.66
N LYS A 96 -7.93 -11.31 -1.37
CA LYS A 96 -7.63 -12.70 -0.97
C LYS A 96 -7.76 -12.89 0.54
N TYR A 97 -7.51 -11.85 1.32
CA TYR A 97 -7.67 -11.87 2.76
C TYR A 97 -8.45 -10.62 3.20
N ARG A 98 -9.50 -10.80 3.97
CA ARG A 98 -10.47 -9.75 4.32
C ARG A 98 -10.54 -9.59 5.81
N VAL A 99 -10.39 -8.36 6.29
CA VAL A 99 -10.33 -8.03 7.72
C VAL A 99 -11.31 -6.91 8.02
N LEU A 100 -12.12 -7.09 9.05
CA LEU A 100 -12.97 -6.04 9.61
C LEU A 100 -12.42 -5.62 10.97
N VAL A 101 -12.26 -4.31 11.15
CA VAL A 101 -11.72 -3.74 12.38
C VAL A 101 -12.85 -3.17 13.22
N ASP A 102 -13.09 -3.82 14.36
CA ASP A 102 -14.06 -3.42 15.39
C ASP A 102 -15.43 -3.04 14.81
N GLY A 103 -15.91 -1.82 15.01
CA GLY A 103 -17.20 -1.33 14.52
C GLY A 103 -17.40 -1.37 13.00
N ALA A 104 -16.32 -1.55 12.20
CA ALA A 104 -16.46 -1.82 10.77
C ALA A 104 -17.29 -3.07 10.48
N ALA A 105 -17.26 -4.04 11.40
CA ALA A 105 -18.07 -5.26 11.30
C ALA A 105 -19.56 -4.97 11.25
N ASN A 106 -20.05 -4.00 12.02
CA ASN A 106 -21.46 -3.60 12.01
C ASN A 106 -21.86 -3.01 10.65
N LYS A 107 -20.99 -2.12 10.12
CA LYS A 107 -21.26 -1.42 8.85
C LYS A 107 -21.25 -2.39 7.68
N TRP A 108 -20.26 -3.29 7.65
CA TRP A 108 -20.20 -4.33 6.64
C TRP A 108 -21.37 -5.30 6.74
N PHE A 109 -21.71 -5.77 7.94
CA PHE A 109 -22.88 -6.64 8.16
C PHE A 109 -24.16 -6.00 7.62
N LYS A 110 -24.42 -4.72 7.95
CA LYS A 110 -25.56 -3.96 7.42
C LYS A 110 -25.54 -3.91 5.89
N LEU A 111 -24.41 -3.54 5.29
CA LEU A 111 -24.24 -3.46 3.84
C LEU A 111 -24.56 -4.80 3.16
N THR A 112 -24.12 -5.93 3.74
CA THR A 112 -24.39 -7.27 3.18
C THR A 112 -25.87 -7.65 3.22
N GLN A 113 -26.65 -7.10 4.16
CA GLN A 113 -28.10 -7.33 4.20
C GLN A 113 -28.84 -6.50 3.14
N GLU A 114 -28.33 -5.30 2.84
CA GLU A 114 -28.94 -4.37 1.90
C GLU A 114 -28.61 -4.72 0.44
N THR A 115 -27.37 -5.21 0.17
CA THR A 115 -26.80 -5.40 -1.18
C THR A 115 -26.46 -6.85 -1.49
N LYS A 116 -27.44 -7.76 -1.41
CA LYS A 116 -27.24 -9.23 -1.50
C LYS A 116 -26.63 -9.75 -2.81
N LYS A 117 -26.69 -8.99 -3.91
CA LYS A 117 -26.40 -9.53 -5.27
C LYS A 117 -24.96 -9.39 -5.73
N ASP A 118 -24.18 -8.46 -5.17
CA ASP A 118 -22.87 -8.09 -5.73
C ASP A 118 -21.68 -8.56 -4.91
N ILE A 119 -21.93 -9.16 -3.72
CA ILE A 119 -20.88 -9.63 -2.82
C ILE A 119 -20.69 -11.15 -2.99
N VAL A 120 -19.51 -11.54 -3.44
CA VAL A 120 -19.20 -12.96 -3.75
C VAL A 120 -19.14 -13.81 -2.48
N ASP A 121 -18.49 -13.30 -1.44
CA ASP A 121 -18.37 -13.95 -0.13
C ASP A 121 -18.39 -12.88 0.96
N PRO A 122 -19.49 -12.76 1.73
CA PRO A 122 -19.64 -11.69 2.71
C PRO A 122 -18.85 -11.92 4.01
N ILE A 123 -18.30 -13.12 4.22
CA ILE A 123 -17.63 -13.48 5.46
C ILE A 123 -16.16 -13.06 5.42
N PRO A 124 -15.66 -12.26 6.41
CA PRO A 124 -14.24 -11.90 6.50
C PRO A 124 -13.42 -13.09 7.00
N ASN A 125 -12.12 -13.09 6.69
CA ASN A 125 -11.18 -14.02 7.29
C ASN A 125 -10.88 -13.70 8.77
N LEU A 126 -10.96 -12.39 9.13
CA LEU A 126 -10.64 -11.91 10.47
C LEU A 126 -11.55 -10.73 10.87
N VAL A 127 -12.06 -10.78 12.09
CA VAL A 127 -12.63 -9.63 12.80
C VAL A 127 -11.76 -9.38 14.03
N THR A 128 -11.23 -8.18 14.20
CA THR A 128 -10.33 -7.85 15.32
C THR A 128 -10.53 -6.42 15.80
N GLY A 129 -10.20 -6.16 17.05
CA GLY A 129 -10.34 -4.88 17.74
C GLY A 129 -10.47 -5.10 19.24
N ASP A 130 -10.65 -4.04 20.03
CA ASP A 130 -10.94 -4.17 21.45
C ASP A 130 -12.41 -4.49 21.71
N PHE A 131 -13.24 -4.39 20.65
CA PHE A 131 -14.66 -4.72 20.63
C PHE A 131 -15.55 -3.78 21.48
N ASP A 132 -15.13 -2.53 21.60
CA ASP A 132 -15.94 -1.50 22.26
C ASP A 132 -17.03 -0.94 21.34
N SER A 133 -16.85 -1.02 20.01
CA SER A 133 -17.79 -0.47 19.01
C SER A 133 -18.57 -1.53 18.25
N ILE A 134 -18.18 -2.80 18.27
CA ILE A 134 -18.92 -3.87 17.59
C ILE A 134 -20.19 -4.26 18.39
N CYS A 135 -21.33 -4.37 17.71
CA CYS A 135 -22.58 -4.84 18.32
C CYS A 135 -22.45 -6.31 18.75
N PRO A 136 -22.92 -6.70 19.96
CA PRO A 136 -22.81 -8.06 20.45
C PRO A 136 -23.42 -9.12 19.52
N ASP A 137 -24.56 -8.83 18.89
CA ASP A 137 -25.20 -9.75 17.95
C ASP A 137 -24.38 -9.95 16.66
N VAL A 138 -23.75 -8.88 16.15
CA VAL A 138 -22.88 -8.94 14.97
C VAL A 138 -21.61 -9.70 15.30
N ARG A 139 -21.02 -9.47 16.47
CA ARG A 139 -19.87 -10.22 16.94
C ARG A 139 -20.21 -11.72 17.04
N LYS A 140 -21.32 -12.07 17.69
CA LYS A 140 -21.80 -13.44 17.81
C LYS A 140 -22.04 -14.09 16.45
N PHE A 141 -22.59 -13.35 15.49
CA PHE A 141 -22.77 -13.82 14.12
C PHE A 141 -21.43 -14.27 13.50
N TYR A 142 -20.38 -13.46 13.61
CA TYR A 142 -19.06 -13.82 13.06
C TYR A 142 -18.37 -14.93 13.85
N GLU A 143 -18.54 -15.00 15.18
CA GLU A 143 -18.02 -16.10 16.02
C GLU A 143 -18.62 -17.46 15.61
N GLN A 144 -19.87 -17.47 15.14
CA GLN A 144 -20.57 -18.66 14.69
C GLN A 144 -20.11 -19.17 13.31
N GLN A 145 -19.30 -18.40 12.55
CA GLN A 145 -18.77 -18.84 11.25
C GLN A 145 -17.64 -19.89 11.38
N GLY A 146 -17.22 -20.20 12.57
CA GLY A 146 -16.25 -21.24 12.86
C GLY A 146 -14.88 -21.00 12.22
N SER A 147 -14.41 -21.94 11.40
CA SER A 147 -13.09 -21.84 10.74
C SER A 147 -13.02 -20.78 9.65
N ASN A 148 -14.16 -20.34 9.11
CA ASN A 148 -14.21 -19.38 8.00
C ASN A 148 -13.90 -17.96 8.44
N CYS A 149 -14.14 -17.62 9.71
CA CYS A 149 -13.89 -16.31 10.27
C CYS A 149 -13.21 -16.44 11.64
N LYS A 150 -12.08 -15.78 11.82
CA LYS A 150 -11.44 -15.65 13.15
C LYS A 150 -11.90 -14.36 13.80
N VAL A 151 -12.38 -14.45 15.04
CA VAL A 151 -12.76 -13.28 15.85
C VAL A 151 -11.76 -13.15 16.99
N ILE A 152 -10.98 -12.06 17.02
CA ILE A 152 -9.86 -11.92 17.94
C ILE A 152 -9.92 -10.57 18.64
N CYS A 153 -10.13 -10.62 19.96
CA CYS A 153 -10.07 -9.44 20.80
C CYS A 153 -8.61 -9.01 21.03
N THR A 154 -8.35 -7.75 20.79
CA THR A 154 -7.04 -7.09 20.99
C THR A 154 -7.22 -5.90 21.95
N PRO A 155 -7.27 -6.15 23.29
CA PRO A 155 -7.65 -5.16 24.28
C PRO A 155 -6.56 -4.14 24.61
N ASP A 156 -5.37 -4.28 24.06
CA ASP A 156 -4.26 -3.35 24.24
C ASP A 156 -4.65 -1.94 23.77
N GLN A 157 -4.38 -0.93 24.60
CA GLN A 157 -4.69 0.47 24.35
C GLN A 157 -3.46 1.31 23.94
N GLU A 158 -2.28 0.70 23.81
CA GLU A 158 -1.07 1.41 23.36
C GLU A 158 -1.07 1.66 21.84
N PHE A 159 -1.84 0.84 21.09
CA PHE A 159 -1.93 0.92 19.64
C PHE A 159 -3.37 1.10 19.18
N THR A 160 -3.54 1.78 18.04
CA THR A 160 -4.84 1.85 17.36
C THR A 160 -5.29 0.46 16.95
N ASP A 161 -6.62 0.23 16.84
CA ASP A 161 -7.14 -1.04 16.35
C ASP A 161 -6.63 -1.38 14.95
N PHE A 162 -6.38 -0.37 14.12
CA PHE A 162 -5.76 -0.58 12.80
C PHE A 162 -4.33 -1.13 12.93
N THR A 163 -3.51 -0.56 13.82
CA THR A 163 -2.15 -1.09 14.07
C THR A 163 -2.20 -2.52 14.59
N LYS A 164 -3.09 -2.80 15.55
CA LYS A 164 -3.30 -4.17 16.09
C LYS A 164 -3.77 -5.14 15.00
N ALA A 165 -4.67 -4.69 14.11
CA ALA A 165 -5.12 -5.51 12.98
C ALA A 165 -3.96 -5.87 12.04
N LEU A 166 -3.04 -4.93 11.72
CA LEU A 166 -1.86 -5.22 10.92
C LEU A 166 -0.91 -6.22 11.60
N GLN A 167 -0.76 -6.12 12.93
CA GLN A 167 0.02 -7.10 13.71
C GLN A 167 -0.60 -8.50 13.64
N GLU A 168 -1.94 -8.60 13.74
CA GLU A 168 -2.64 -9.87 13.61
C GLU A 168 -2.56 -10.45 12.19
N ILE A 169 -2.63 -9.61 11.17
CA ILE A 169 -2.41 -9.97 9.77
C ILE A 169 -1.02 -10.56 9.59
N SER A 170 0.03 -9.91 10.09
CA SER A 170 1.42 -10.36 9.94
C SER A 170 1.68 -11.74 10.54
N LYS A 171 0.89 -12.13 11.55
CA LYS A 171 0.97 -13.45 12.21
C LYS A 171 0.16 -14.54 11.48
N ARG A 172 -0.85 -14.15 10.68
CA ARG A 172 -1.89 -15.06 10.20
C ARG A 172 -1.99 -15.21 8.69
N ILE A 173 -1.50 -14.25 7.93
CA ILE A 173 -1.43 -14.48 6.48
C ILE A 173 -0.51 -15.66 6.23
N PRO A 174 -1.04 -16.77 5.69
CA PRO A 174 -0.21 -17.91 5.35
C PRO A 174 0.83 -17.51 4.29
N ASP A 175 2.05 -18.03 4.40
CA ASP A 175 3.08 -17.84 3.35
C ASP A 175 2.58 -18.30 1.95
N SER A 176 1.61 -19.22 1.91
CA SER A 176 0.98 -19.74 0.69
C SER A 176 0.02 -18.74 0.03
N GLU A 177 -0.50 -17.78 0.77
CA GLU A 177 -1.46 -16.79 0.24
C GLU A 177 -0.80 -15.76 -0.66
N ASP A 178 0.52 -15.57 -0.56
CA ASP A 178 1.31 -14.70 -1.44
C ASP A 178 0.73 -13.29 -1.58
N ILE A 179 0.34 -12.70 -0.44
CA ILE A 179 -0.20 -11.34 -0.39
C ILE A 179 0.92 -10.33 -0.63
N SER A 180 0.79 -9.55 -1.69
CA SER A 180 1.80 -8.57 -2.08
C SER A 180 1.57 -7.17 -1.50
N GLU A 181 0.33 -6.83 -1.17
CA GLU A 181 -0.07 -5.49 -0.72
C GLU A 181 -1.23 -5.57 0.26
N ILE A 182 -1.35 -4.57 1.13
CA ILE A 182 -2.49 -4.40 2.06
C ILE A 182 -3.17 -3.08 1.74
N TYR A 183 -4.47 -3.12 1.51
CA TYR A 183 -5.29 -1.93 1.32
C TYR A 183 -6.22 -1.74 2.51
N ALA A 184 -6.13 -0.60 3.16
CA ALA A 184 -7.02 -0.21 4.25
C ALA A 184 -8.07 0.75 3.73
N PHE A 185 -9.30 0.30 3.65
CA PHE A 185 -10.45 1.12 3.25
C PHE A 185 -10.93 1.95 4.44
N THR A 186 -10.97 3.26 4.25
CA THR A 186 -11.39 4.24 5.23
C THR A 186 -11.98 5.47 4.56
N GLU A 187 -12.58 6.36 5.32
CA GLU A 187 -12.98 7.70 4.87
C GLU A 187 -12.36 8.74 5.80
N TYR A 188 -11.77 9.78 5.18
CA TYR A 188 -11.22 10.91 5.93
C TYR A 188 -12.34 11.85 6.36
N GLY A 189 -12.91 11.60 7.52
CA GLY A 189 -14.02 12.41 8.04
C GLY A 189 -14.12 12.30 9.56
N GLY A 190 -14.92 13.20 10.14
CA GLY A 190 -15.19 13.21 11.57
C GLY A 190 -14.01 13.69 12.42
N ARG A 191 -13.50 12.85 13.26
CA ARG A 191 -12.49 13.19 14.29
C ARG A 191 -11.08 13.29 13.69
N LEU A 192 -10.41 14.42 13.92
CA LEU A 192 -9.05 14.68 13.44
C LEU A 192 -8.02 13.71 14.04
N ASP A 193 -8.19 13.34 15.31
CA ASP A 193 -7.31 12.37 15.97
C ASP A 193 -7.37 10.98 15.32
N HIS A 194 -8.54 10.55 14.83
CA HIS A 194 -8.66 9.31 14.06
C HIS A 194 -7.87 9.38 12.76
N ILE A 195 -7.93 10.52 12.04
CA ILE A 195 -7.15 10.72 10.80
C ILE A 195 -5.67 10.61 11.09
N PHE A 196 -5.16 11.26 12.14
CA PHE A 196 -3.76 11.15 12.53
C PHE A 196 -3.38 9.73 12.99
N GLY A 197 -4.28 9.00 13.64
CA GLY A 197 -4.10 7.60 14.00
C GLY A 197 -3.90 6.68 12.79
N LEU A 198 -4.53 6.99 11.64
CA LEU A 198 -4.29 6.26 10.38
C LEU A 198 -2.85 6.45 9.90
N PHE A 199 -2.36 7.68 9.88
CA PHE A 199 -0.99 7.98 9.45
C PHE A 199 0.04 7.42 10.45
N GLU A 200 -0.20 7.53 11.76
CA GLU A 200 0.65 6.90 12.78
C GLU A 200 0.78 5.40 12.54
N THR A 201 -0.34 4.75 12.18
CA THR A 201 -0.32 3.33 11.84
C THR A 201 0.57 3.01 10.63
N LEU A 202 0.66 3.89 9.61
CA LEU A 202 1.58 3.68 8.50
C LEU A 202 3.05 3.68 8.94
N PHE A 203 3.42 4.52 9.91
CA PHE A 203 4.77 4.50 10.49
C PHE A 203 5.02 3.22 11.30
N HIS A 204 4.04 2.73 12.05
CA HIS A 204 4.12 1.45 12.75
C HIS A 204 4.20 0.28 11.77
N ALA A 205 3.40 0.27 10.72
CA ALA A 205 3.40 -0.76 9.68
C ALA A 205 4.79 -0.97 9.06
N ASN A 206 5.54 0.11 8.84
CA ASN A 206 6.89 0.05 8.30
C ASN A 206 7.89 -0.66 9.24
N LYS A 207 7.56 -0.79 10.53
CA LYS A 207 8.38 -1.49 11.55
C LYS A 207 7.97 -2.95 11.74
N ILE A 208 6.78 -3.35 11.28
CA ILE A 208 6.30 -4.73 11.41
C ILE A 208 7.05 -5.62 10.41
N LYS A 209 7.72 -6.63 10.95
CA LYS A 209 8.51 -7.56 10.11
C LYS A 209 7.61 -8.36 9.17
N ASN A 210 8.05 -8.49 7.91
CA ASN A 210 7.36 -9.25 6.86
C ASN A 210 5.94 -8.76 6.51
N LEU A 211 5.53 -7.58 6.97
CA LEU A 211 4.27 -7.00 6.55
C LEU A 211 4.39 -6.47 5.11
N PRO A 212 3.45 -6.81 4.21
CA PRO A 212 3.37 -6.18 2.90
C PRO A 212 3.16 -4.66 3.00
N PRO A 213 3.51 -3.88 1.96
CA PRO A 213 3.20 -2.47 1.90
C PRO A 213 1.73 -2.17 2.19
N VAL A 214 1.48 -1.11 2.97
CA VAL A 214 0.13 -0.71 3.39
C VAL A 214 -0.25 0.58 2.70
N PHE A 215 -1.42 0.56 2.06
CA PHE A 215 -2.03 1.70 1.40
C PHE A 215 -3.35 2.05 2.08
N LEU A 216 -3.60 3.31 2.36
CA LEU A 216 -4.92 3.82 2.72
C LEU A 216 -5.69 4.13 1.44
N VAL A 217 -6.95 3.72 1.38
CA VAL A 217 -7.87 4.03 0.29
C VAL A 217 -9.05 4.79 0.88
N SER A 218 -9.16 6.08 0.56
CA SER A 218 -10.21 6.95 1.06
C SER A 218 -10.82 7.78 -0.07
N GLY A 219 -12.11 7.66 -0.25
CA GLY A 219 -12.78 8.32 -1.38
C GLY A 219 -12.08 8.04 -2.70
N ASN A 220 -11.53 9.07 -3.35
CA ASN A 220 -10.77 8.98 -4.59
C ASN A 220 -9.26 9.07 -4.39
N THR A 221 -8.74 8.89 -3.18
CA THR A 221 -7.31 8.97 -2.89
C THR A 221 -6.72 7.63 -2.49
N ILE A 222 -5.45 7.50 -2.76
CA ILE A 222 -4.61 6.44 -2.25
C ILE A 222 -3.38 7.06 -1.60
N ASP A 223 -3.10 6.66 -0.36
CA ASP A 223 -2.08 7.29 0.47
C ASP A 223 -1.20 6.21 1.09
N TRP A 224 0.12 6.44 1.16
CA TRP A 224 1.04 5.51 1.81
C TRP A 224 2.30 6.20 2.30
N LEU A 225 3.07 5.49 3.11
CA LEU A 225 4.36 5.97 3.61
C LEU A 225 5.47 5.67 2.60
N LEU A 226 6.18 6.70 2.16
CA LEU A 226 7.45 6.59 1.46
C LEU A 226 8.56 6.45 2.50
N PRO A 227 9.26 5.31 2.58
CA PRO A 227 10.43 5.19 3.45
C PRO A 227 11.55 6.15 3.04
N ALA A 228 12.48 6.41 3.96
CA ALA A 228 13.69 7.12 3.62
C ALA A 228 14.49 6.36 2.54
N GLY A 229 14.89 7.06 1.48
CA GLY A 229 15.58 6.47 0.33
C GLY A 229 15.08 7.01 -0.99
N LYS A 230 15.32 6.27 -2.06
CA LYS A 230 14.82 6.55 -3.40
C LYS A 230 13.52 5.81 -3.63
N ASN A 231 12.45 6.55 -3.83
CA ASN A 231 11.12 6.03 -4.14
C ASN A 231 10.80 6.29 -5.61
N ILE A 232 10.39 5.25 -6.33
CA ILE A 232 9.99 5.31 -7.73
C ILE A 232 8.52 4.92 -7.80
N ILE A 233 7.66 5.85 -8.21
CA ILE A 233 6.24 5.64 -8.38
C ILE A 233 5.97 5.48 -9.87
N ASN A 234 5.55 4.29 -10.27
CA ASN A 234 5.21 3.99 -11.66
C ASN A 234 3.68 3.98 -11.81
N LEU A 235 3.18 4.79 -12.72
CA LEU A 235 1.77 4.96 -13.04
C LEU A 235 1.35 4.23 -14.32
N GLU A 236 2.29 3.58 -15.02
CA GLU A 236 1.98 2.79 -16.21
C GLU A 236 1.02 1.64 -15.85
N SER A 237 0.04 1.41 -16.72
CA SER A 237 -0.84 0.24 -16.63
C SER A 237 -0.07 -1.01 -17.07
N GLU A 238 -0.10 -2.09 -16.27
CA GLU A 238 0.51 -3.37 -16.63
C GLU A 238 -0.21 -4.09 -17.79
N SER A 239 -1.40 -3.65 -18.19
CA SER A 239 -2.20 -4.28 -19.24
C SER A 239 -1.97 -3.60 -20.61
N VAL A 240 -1.14 -4.21 -21.43
CA VAL A 240 -0.98 -3.88 -22.87
C VAL A 240 -2.20 -4.35 -23.70
N SER A 241 -3.18 -5.08 -23.13
CA SER A 241 -4.24 -5.77 -23.88
C SER A 241 -5.62 -5.10 -23.88
N ASP A 242 -5.87 -4.11 -23.02
CA ASP A 242 -7.19 -3.44 -23.00
C ASP A 242 -7.13 -2.07 -23.65
N ALA A 243 -6.96 -2.05 -24.97
CA ALA A 243 -7.13 -0.85 -25.80
C ALA A 243 -8.54 -0.21 -25.72
N ALA A 244 -9.46 -0.83 -24.97
CA ALA A 244 -10.83 -0.33 -24.77
C ALA A 244 -10.99 0.48 -23.48
N VAL A 245 -10.02 0.49 -22.55
CA VAL A 245 -10.00 1.29 -21.32
C VAL A 245 -8.91 2.38 -21.36
N SER A 246 -8.38 2.64 -22.55
CA SER A 246 -7.68 3.90 -22.85
C SER A 246 -8.72 5.05 -22.90
N GLN A 247 -9.53 5.22 -21.86
CA GLN A 247 -9.84 6.57 -21.45
C GLN A 247 -8.47 7.12 -21.05
N THR A 248 -7.91 7.93 -21.92
CA THR A 248 -6.85 8.88 -21.61
C THR A 248 -7.23 9.50 -20.28
N LEU A 249 -6.77 8.88 -19.17
CA LEU A 249 -6.76 9.58 -17.90
C LEU A 249 -5.97 10.83 -18.25
N ASP A 250 -6.64 11.98 -18.14
CA ASP A 250 -5.99 13.25 -18.25
C ASP A 250 -4.77 13.19 -17.34
N ALA A 251 -3.62 12.75 -17.87
CA ALA A 251 -2.36 12.73 -17.16
C ALA A 251 -2.08 14.13 -16.59
N ASP A 252 -2.64 15.16 -17.25
CA ASP A 252 -2.61 16.54 -16.82
C ASP A 252 -3.39 16.85 -15.54
N ASN A 253 -4.10 15.88 -14.92
CA ASN A 253 -5.01 16.16 -13.81
C ASN A 253 -4.86 15.27 -12.57
N ILE A 254 -3.78 14.46 -12.45
CA ILE A 254 -3.55 13.66 -11.25
C ILE A 254 -2.90 14.52 -10.19
N HIS A 255 -3.69 14.94 -9.22
CA HIS A 255 -3.19 15.66 -8.05
C HIS A 255 -2.47 14.73 -7.10
N CYS A 256 -1.39 15.23 -6.52
CA CYS A 256 -0.62 14.52 -5.50
C CYS A 256 -0.08 15.48 -4.43
N GLY A 257 0.42 14.91 -3.34
CA GLY A 257 1.05 15.64 -2.25
C GLY A 257 2.14 14.83 -1.56
N ILE A 258 3.05 15.55 -0.91
CA ILE A 258 4.14 14.98 -0.10
C ILE A 258 4.11 15.68 1.25
N ILE A 259 3.79 14.92 2.30
CA ILE A 259 3.48 15.48 3.61
C ILE A 259 4.50 14.95 4.64
N PRO A 260 5.27 15.85 5.30
CA PRO A 260 6.27 15.53 6.30
C PRO A 260 5.62 15.36 7.69
N ILE A 261 4.93 14.25 7.92
CA ILE A 261 4.37 13.95 9.25
C ILE A 261 5.48 13.41 10.14
N GLY A 262 5.59 13.97 11.36
CA GLY A 262 6.54 13.54 12.39
C GLY A 262 7.83 14.33 12.40
N GLU A 263 8.67 14.21 11.38
CA GLU A 263 9.97 14.89 11.34
C GLU A 263 10.14 15.76 10.08
N PRO A 264 10.87 16.89 10.17
CA PRO A 264 11.28 17.65 8.98
C PRO A 264 12.14 16.82 8.03
N CYS A 265 11.89 16.96 6.73
CA CYS A 265 12.73 16.40 5.69
C CYS A 265 13.55 17.51 5.02
N HIS A 266 14.83 17.63 5.39
CA HIS A 266 15.73 18.70 4.95
C HIS A 266 16.39 18.41 3.60
N GLN A 267 16.39 17.16 3.15
CA GLN A 267 16.96 16.74 1.88
C GLN A 267 15.88 15.99 1.12
N ILE A 268 15.39 16.64 0.08
CA ILE A 268 14.38 16.07 -0.80
C ILE A 268 14.68 16.47 -2.24
N GLN A 269 14.55 15.50 -3.14
CA GLN A 269 14.61 15.74 -4.57
C GLN A 269 13.50 14.96 -5.25
N THR A 270 12.81 15.60 -6.19
CA THR A 270 11.74 14.93 -6.94
C THR A 270 11.90 15.15 -8.44
N SER A 271 11.33 14.22 -9.22
CA SER A 271 11.15 14.38 -10.66
C SER A 271 9.78 13.84 -11.08
N GLY A 272 9.30 14.24 -12.26
CA GLY A 272 8.00 13.81 -12.79
C GLY A 272 6.80 14.60 -12.26
N LEU A 273 7.04 15.62 -11.43
CA LEU A 273 6.01 16.50 -10.89
C LEU A 273 6.02 17.87 -11.59
N LYS A 274 4.88 18.52 -11.62
CA LYS A 274 4.76 19.90 -12.16
C LYS A 274 5.60 20.87 -11.34
N TRP A 275 5.61 20.72 -10.02
CA TRP A 275 6.44 21.49 -9.10
C TRP A 275 7.40 20.57 -8.37
N ASN A 276 8.53 20.27 -9.02
CA ASN A 276 9.55 19.42 -8.42
C ASN A 276 10.23 20.12 -7.26
N LEU A 277 10.53 19.33 -6.23
CA LEU A 277 11.28 19.77 -5.06
C LEU A 277 12.78 19.55 -5.32
N CYS A 278 13.61 20.40 -4.72
CA CYS A 278 15.07 20.33 -4.82
C CYS A 278 15.72 20.27 -3.42
N GLU A 279 16.96 19.82 -3.36
CA GLU A 279 17.71 19.59 -2.11
C GLU A 279 17.82 20.80 -1.18
N ARG A 280 17.59 22.02 -1.69
CA ARG A 280 17.61 23.25 -0.88
C ARG A 280 16.33 23.50 -0.10
N GLN A 281 15.29 22.72 -0.36
CA GLN A 281 13.98 22.88 0.26
C GLN A 281 13.85 21.93 1.45
N THR A 282 13.25 22.43 2.51
CA THR A 282 12.88 21.63 3.69
C THR A 282 11.38 21.44 3.71
N LEU A 283 10.93 20.19 3.71
CA LEU A 283 9.53 19.88 4.01
C LEU A 283 9.34 19.80 5.53
N ALA A 284 8.48 20.65 6.05
CA ALA A 284 8.10 20.66 7.46
C ALA A 284 6.79 21.43 7.64
N PHE A 285 5.98 21.06 8.63
CA PHE A 285 4.88 21.90 9.07
C PHE A 285 5.43 23.22 9.62
N GLY A 286 4.77 24.34 9.27
CA GLY A 286 5.26 25.69 9.55
C GLY A 286 6.32 26.21 8.57
N SER A 287 6.75 25.40 7.58
CA SER A 287 7.63 25.80 6.48
C SER A 287 6.95 25.43 5.15
N LEU A 288 7.41 24.40 4.46
CA LEU A 288 6.84 23.95 3.19
C LEU A 288 6.17 22.58 3.36
N VAL A 289 4.93 22.45 2.91
CA VAL A 289 4.23 21.17 2.69
C VAL A 289 3.81 21.14 1.22
N SER A 290 4.22 20.13 0.49
CA SER A 290 3.85 19.98 -0.92
C SER A 290 2.44 19.44 -1.04
N THR A 291 1.46 20.33 -1.13
CA THR A 291 0.05 20.00 -1.37
C THR A 291 -0.37 20.43 -2.78
N SER A 292 -1.40 19.79 -3.33
CA SER A 292 -1.98 20.15 -4.64
C SER A 292 -0.96 20.15 -5.78
N ASN A 293 0.09 19.35 -5.68
CA ASN A 293 1.03 19.13 -6.77
C ASN A 293 0.38 18.28 -7.87
N ARG A 294 1.00 18.17 -9.01
CA ARG A 294 0.52 17.39 -10.16
C ARG A 294 1.59 16.46 -10.67
N ILE A 295 1.18 15.28 -11.05
CA ILE A 295 1.99 14.33 -11.78
C ILE A 295 1.93 14.68 -13.26
N ILE A 296 3.10 14.80 -13.91
CA ILE A 296 3.23 15.15 -15.34
C ILE A 296 4.01 14.10 -16.13
N GLN A 297 4.49 13.04 -15.47
CA GLN A 297 5.18 11.93 -16.11
C GLN A 297 4.69 10.61 -15.52
N ASP A 298 4.73 9.54 -16.29
CA ASP A 298 4.32 8.20 -15.82
C ASP A 298 5.21 7.65 -14.70
N ILE A 299 6.43 8.16 -14.60
CA ILE A 299 7.36 7.79 -13.54
C ILE A 299 7.68 9.05 -12.72
N VAL A 300 7.37 8.96 -11.42
CA VAL A 300 7.74 9.97 -10.43
C VAL A 300 8.86 9.41 -9.56
N THR A 301 9.93 10.18 -9.35
CA THR A 301 10.98 9.80 -8.40
C THR A 301 10.99 10.76 -7.21
N ILE A 302 11.22 10.20 -6.02
CA ILE A 302 11.32 10.98 -4.78
C ILE A 302 12.51 10.42 -4.00
N GLU A 303 13.53 11.24 -3.79
CA GLU A 303 14.67 10.93 -2.93
C GLU A 303 14.52 11.73 -1.64
N ASN A 304 14.40 11.04 -0.51
CA ASN A 304 14.11 11.64 0.80
C ASN A 304 14.92 10.95 1.90
N HIS A 305 15.43 11.73 2.87
CA HIS A 305 16.20 11.18 3.98
C HIS A 305 15.35 10.85 5.22
N LYS A 306 14.08 11.28 5.24
CA LYS A 306 13.09 10.97 6.29
C LYS A 306 11.83 10.41 5.65
N PRO A 307 11.09 9.51 6.32
CA PRO A 307 9.82 9.03 5.81
C PRO A 307 8.84 10.17 5.54
N LEU A 308 8.09 10.07 4.47
CA LEU A 308 7.10 11.06 4.04
C LEU A 308 5.79 10.37 3.68
N VAL A 309 4.67 10.99 3.93
CA VAL A 309 3.39 10.49 3.43
C VAL A 309 3.19 11.01 2.01
N TRP A 310 2.96 10.09 1.10
CA TRP A 310 2.51 10.39 -0.25
C TRP A 310 1.00 10.24 -0.32
N THR A 311 0.37 11.16 -0.99
CA THR A 311 -1.06 11.13 -1.33
C THR A 311 -1.24 11.39 -2.81
N MET A 312 -2.16 10.69 -3.45
CA MET A 312 -2.53 10.95 -4.83
C MET A 312 -3.98 10.58 -5.10
N LYS A 313 -4.55 11.19 -6.15
CA LYS A 313 -5.84 10.77 -6.68
C LYS A 313 -5.68 9.40 -7.35
N GLY A 314 -6.50 8.42 -6.93
CA GLY A 314 -6.48 7.03 -7.40
C GLY A 314 -7.43 6.78 -8.58
#